data_237ec967f9a2721e3c14baba5790e40b
#
_entry.id   237ec967f9a2721e3c14baba5790e40b
#
_cell.length_a   1.000
_cell.length_b   1.000
_cell.length_c   1.000
_cell.angle_alpha   90.00
_cell.angle_beta   90.00
_cell.angle_gamma   90.00
#
_symmetry.space_group_name_H-M   'P 1'
#
loop_
_entity.id
_entity.type
_entity.pdbx_description
1 polymer ?
#
loop_
_entity_poly.entity_id
_entity_poly.type
_entity_poly.pdbx_seq_one_letter_code
_entity_poly.pdbx_strand_id
1 'polypeptide(L)'
;MSARQKKTVLRTVRISEELDRILEKDAKVHRTSVNALMSSIMGKYAEWDRYTEKFGHIAIPTALFRALLELIDENALATLAERVSVELTNEISSFWFKKINLETLLQFFSIACQYGKAGEIEIENEGRNYTITVYHEYGKKWSIWLQHYTDKVIRTTVKAIPQFETTASTLTLKFEVP
;
A
#
# COMPACT_ATOMS: atom_id res chain seq x y z
N MET A 1 2.09 -24.07 -8.11
CA MET A 1 1.28 -23.44 -9.18
C MET A 1 2.23 -22.71 -10.13
N SER A 2 2.21 -23.07 -11.43
CA SER A 2 3.11 -22.47 -12.44
C SER A 2 2.78 -20.98 -12.60
N ALA A 3 3.74 -20.10 -12.36
CA ALA A 3 3.60 -18.68 -12.60
C ALA A 3 3.29 -18.45 -14.08
N ARG A 4 2.09 -17.96 -14.36
CA ARG A 4 1.65 -17.64 -15.72
C ARG A 4 2.57 -16.55 -16.26
N GLN A 5 3.45 -16.90 -17.19
CA GLN A 5 4.41 -15.98 -17.80
C GLN A 5 3.63 -14.80 -18.41
N LYS A 6 3.78 -13.60 -17.83
CA LYS A 6 3.11 -12.39 -18.35
C LYS A 6 3.64 -12.13 -19.76
N LYS A 7 2.76 -12.12 -20.75
CA LYS A 7 3.12 -11.74 -22.13
C LYS A 7 3.62 -10.29 -22.13
N THR A 8 4.78 -10.08 -22.71
CA THR A 8 5.36 -8.73 -22.89
C THR A 8 5.03 -8.19 -24.28
N VAL A 9 4.89 -6.89 -24.41
CA VAL A 9 4.65 -6.18 -25.68
C VAL A 9 5.71 -5.11 -25.83
N LEU A 10 6.36 -5.06 -26.98
CA LEU A 10 7.30 -3.98 -27.29
C LEU A 10 6.54 -2.69 -27.64
N ARG A 11 6.94 -1.57 -27.05
CA ARG A 11 6.51 -0.22 -27.39
C ARG A 11 7.72 0.69 -27.56
N THR A 12 7.72 1.51 -28.58
CA THR A 12 8.78 2.50 -28.81
C THR A 12 8.26 3.89 -28.41
N VAL A 13 9.02 4.58 -27.58
CA VAL A 13 8.71 5.94 -27.12
C VAL A 13 9.89 6.85 -27.48
N ARG A 14 9.58 8.04 -28.01
CA ARG A 14 10.59 9.11 -28.18
C ARG A 14 10.49 10.08 -27.01
N ILE A 15 11.58 10.34 -26.35
CA ILE A 15 11.70 11.28 -25.23
C ILE A 15 12.73 12.37 -25.56
N SER A 16 12.67 13.49 -24.85
CA SER A 16 13.68 14.55 -25.01
C SER A 16 15.04 14.06 -24.46
N GLU A 17 16.13 14.64 -24.97
CA GLU A 17 17.48 14.35 -24.49
C GLU A 17 17.65 14.71 -23.00
N GLU A 18 16.98 15.77 -22.54
CA GLU A 18 16.99 16.18 -21.14
C GLU A 18 16.34 15.12 -20.23
N LEU A 19 15.19 14.58 -20.63
CA LEU A 19 14.51 13.51 -19.88
C LEU A 19 15.33 12.22 -19.88
N ASP A 20 15.97 11.89 -21.01
CA ASP A 20 16.84 10.72 -21.11
C ASP A 20 18.01 10.80 -20.13
N ARG A 21 18.69 11.96 -20.06
CA ARG A 21 19.78 12.18 -19.09
C ARG A 21 19.34 12.03 -17.64
N ILE A 22 18.13 12.49 -17.29
CA ILE A 22 17.56 12.32 -15.95
C ILE A 22 17.36 10.83 -15.66
N LEU A 23 16.70 10.12 -16.58
CA LEU A 23 16.45 8.68 -16.43
C LEU A 23 17.73 7.86 -16.33
N GLU A 24 18.76 8.18 -17.14
CA GLU A 24 20.06 7.53 -17.05
C GLU A 24 20.74 7.74 -15.69
N LYS A 25 20.70 8.97 -15.17
CA LYS A 25 21.26 9.30 -13.87
C LYS A 25 20.56 8.53 -12.76
N ASP A 26 19.23 8.52 -12.76
CA ASP A 26 18.42 7.86 -11.75
C ASP A 26 18.57 6.32 -11.83
N ALA A 27 18.60 5.76 -13.05
CA ALA A 27 18.85 4.34 -13.24
C ALA A 27 20.21 3.91 -12.65
N LYS A 28 21.27 4.72 -12.82
CA LYS A 28 22.59 4.47 -12.20
C LYS A 28 22.51 4.51 -10.68
N VAL A 29 21.81 5.51 -10.08
CA VAL A 29 21.64 5.63 -8.64
C VAL A 29 20.93 4.39 -8.09
N HIS A 30 19.88 3.94 -8.76
CA HIS A 30 19.09 2.77 -8.35
C HIS A 30 19.67 1.42 -8.80
N ARG A 31 20.87 1.41 -9.43
CA ARG A 31 21.53 0.21 -9.95
C ARG A 31 20.62 -0.64 -10.85
N THR A 32 19.88 0.01 -11.72
CA THR A 32 18.95 -0.61 -12.67
C THR A 32 19.17 -0.10 -14.08
N SER A 33 18.50 -0.67 -15.08
CA SER A 33 18.51 -0.14 -16.44
C SER A 33 17.43 0.94 -16.65
N VAL A 34 17.65 1.86 -17.61
CA VAL A 34 16.64 2.85 -18.00
C VAL A 34 15.33 2.18 -18.38
N ASN A 35 15.37 1.07 -19.13
CA ASN A 35 14.16 0.33 -19.50
C ASN A 35 13.41 -0.25 -18.28
N ALA A 36 14.12 -0.77 -17.28
CA ALA A 36 13.52 -1.27 -16.06
C ALA A 36 12.92 -0.12 -15.23
N LEU A 37 13.61 1.03 -15.13
CA LEU A 37 13.09 2.23 -14.49
C LEU A 37 11.82 2.75 -15.18
N MET A 38 11.82 2.86 -16.51
CA MET A 38 10.64 3.25 -17.29
C MET A 38 9.47 2.28 -17.09
N SER A 39 9.75 0.96 -17.08
CA SER A 39 8.74 -0.06 -16.83
C SER A 39 8.13 0.08 -15.43
N SER A 40 8.94 0.39 -14.43
CA SER A 40 8.48 0.66 -13.06
C SER A 40 7.59 1.90 -12.98
N ILE A 41 7.97 3.00 -13.65
CA ILE A 41 7.16 4.23 -13.73
C ILE A 41 5.82 3.96 -14.40
N MET A 42 5.81 3.26 -15.53
CA MET A 42 4.57 2.88 -16.21
C MET A 42 3.72 1.92 -15.37
N GLY A 43 4.35 1.00 -14.64
CA GLY A 43 3.68 0.12 -13.68
C GLY A 43 2.98 0.91 -12.58
N LYS A 44 3.69 1.87 -11.97
CA LYS A 44 3.11 2.76 -10.95
C LYS A 44 1.91 3.53 -11.50
N TYR A 45 2.02 4.12 -12.69
CA TYR A 45 0.89 4.80 -13.31
C TYR A 45 -0.31 3.86 -13.51
N ALA A 46 -0.08 2.66 -14.05
CA ALA A 46 -1.15 1.71 -14.36
C ALA A 46 -1.81 1.10 -13.12
N GLU A 47 -1.06 0.89 -12.04
CA GLU A 47 -1.52 0.22 -10.83
C GLU A 47 -1.93 1.19 -9.71
N TRP A 48 -1.49 2.44 -9.74
CA TRP A 48 -1.72 3.42 -8.69
C TRP A 48 -2.19 4.78 -9.19
N ASP A 49 -1.35 5.57 -9.90
CA ASP A 49 -1.58 6.99 -10.12
C ASP A 49 -2.92 7.27 -10.84
N ARG A 50 -3.25 6.50 -11.87
CA ARG A 50 -4.52 6.66 -12.63
C ARG A 50 -5.79 6.45 -11.78
N TYR A 51 -5.67 5.77 -10.63
CA TYR A 51 -6.77 5.57 -9.70
C TYR A 51 -6.78 6.64 -8.61
N THR A 52 -5.61 6.96 -8.06
CA THR A 52 -5.48 7.96 -6.98
C THR A 52 -5.88 9.36 -7.43
N GLU A 53 -5.66 9.71 -8.70
CA GLU A 53 -6.17 10.96 -9.28
C GLU A 53 -7.69 11.12 -9.12
N LYS A 54 -8.44 10.03 -9.19
CA LYS A 54 -9.90 10.04 -9.06
C LYS A 54 -10.38 10.17 -7.61
N PHE A 55 -9.56 9.77 -6.65
CA PHE A 55 -9.86 9.86 -5.22
C PHE A 55 -9.28 11.11 -4.55
N GLY A 56 -8.63 12.00 -5.32
CA GLY A 56 -8.12 13.27 -4.80
C GLY A 56 -6.98 13.12 -3.80
N HIS A 57 -6.00 12.25 -4.08
CA HIS A 57 -4.82 12.09 -3.22
C HIS A 57 -3.94 13.33 -3.23
N ILE A 58 -3.36 13.64 -2.07
CA ILE A 58 -2.37 14.70 -1.89
C ILE A 58 -1.02 14.09 -1.49
N ALA A 59 0.06 14.68 -1.95
CA ALA A 59 1.41 14.37 -1.48
C ALA A 59 1.81 15.37 -0.40
N ILE A 60 2.19 14.87 0.77
CA ILE A 60 2.69 15.69 1.87
C ILE A 60 4.06 15.18 2.33
N PRO A 61 4.97 16.06 2.81
CA PRO A 61 6.24 15.61 3.37
C PRO A 61 6.03 14.71 4.59
N THR A 62 6.83 13.64 4.69
CA THR A 62 6.76 12.68 5.82
C THR A 62 6.88 13.37 7.18
N ALA A 63 7.78 14.35 7.32
CA ALA A 63 7.94 15.10 8.57
C ALA A 63 6.66 15.85 8.98
N LEU A 64 5.96 16.47 8.02
CA LEU A 64 4.69 17.13 8.27
C LEU A 64 3.61 16.11 8.67
N PHE A 65 3.53 14.99 7.98
CA PHE A 65 2.56 13.93 8.30
C PHE A 65 2.75 13.41 9.73
N ARG A 66 4.00 13.13 10.12
CA ARG A 66 4.32 12.72 11.51
C ARG A 66 3.90 13.78 12.53
N ALA A 67 4.22 15.05 12.28
CA ALA A 67 3.84 16.13 13.18
C ALA A 67 2.31 16.26 13.31
N LEU A 68 1.55 16.09 12.22
CA LEU A 68 0.09 16.08 12.26
C LEU A 68 -0.46 14.91 13.09
N LEU A 69 0.10 13.72 12.94
CA LEU A 69 -0.30 12.56 13.75
C LEU A 69 -0.07 12.79 15.25
N GLU A 70 1.04 13.45 15.63
CA GLU A 70 1.33 13.74 17.05
C GLU A 70 0.32 14.71 17.71
N LEU A 71 -0.39 15.52 16.93
CA LEU A 71 -1.43 16.41 17.43
C LEU A 71 -2.77 15.71 17.72
N ILE A 72 -2.99 14.51 17.19
CA ILE A 72 -4.24 13.76 17.34
C ILE A 72 -4.12 12.85 18.56
N ASP A 73 -5.10 12.86 19.46
CA ASP A 73 -5.13 11.90 20.56
C ASP A 73 -5.45 10.47 20.05
N GLU A 74 -5.05 9.43 20.82
CA GLU A 74 -5.14 8.03 20.39
C GLU A 74 -6.60 7.58 20.18
N ASN A 75 -7.57 8.07 20.96
CA ASN A 75 -8.98 7.70 20.82
C ASN A 75 -9.59 8.32 19.56
N ALA A 76 -9.28 9.60 19.30
CA ALA A 76 -9.71 10.27 18.07
C ALA A 76 -9.10 9.59 16.83
N LEU A 77 -7.84 9.16 16.92
CA LEU A 77 -7.15 8.44 15.85
C LEU A 77 -7.78 7.08 15.57
N ALA A 78 -8.12 6.32 16.62
CA ALA A 78 -8.81 5.04 16.51
C ALA A 78 -10.20 5.21 15.86
N THR A 79 -10.98 6.18 16.34
CA THR A 79 -12.31 6.49 15.79
C THR A 79 -12.22 6.89 14.31
N LEU A 80 -11.23 7.71 13.94
CA LEU A 80 -10.99 8.10 12.56
C LEU A 80 -10.63 6.89 11.71
N ALA A 81 -9.72 6.03 12.17
CA ALA A 81 -9.29 4.83 11.46
C ALA A 81 -10.46 3.89 11.18
N GLU A 82 -11.32 3.63 12.16
CA GLU A 82 -12.50 2.78 12.01
C GLU A 82 -13.51 3.35 11.01
N ARG A 83 -13.78 4.65 11.06
CA ARG A 83 -14.70 5.32 10.12
C ARG A 83 -14.17 5.25 8.69
N VAL A 84 -12.93 5.66 8.50
CA VAL A 84 -12.29 5.73 7.18
C VAL A 84 -12.08 4.33 6.59
N SER A 85 -11.86 3.30 7.42
CA SER A 85 -11.63 1.94 6.96
C SER A 85 -12.79 1.36 6.14
N VAL A 86 -14.03 1.62 6.55
CA VAL A 86 -15.22 1.11 5.85
C VAL A 86 -15.44 1.89 4.55
N GLU A 87 -15.38 3.21 4.61
CA GLU A 87 -15.58 4.09 3.46
C GLU A 87 -14.55 3.83 2.36
N LEU A 88 -13.27 3.99 2.70
CA LEU A 88 -12.17 3.82 1.72
C LEU A 88 -12.09 2.40 1.18
N THR A 89 -12.24 1.38 2.03
CA THR A 89 -12.13 0.00 1.56
C THR A 89 -13.25 -0.33 0.58
N ASN A 90 -14.47 0.11 0.83
CA ASN A 90 -15.59 -0.11 -0.07
C ASN A 90 -15.45 0.66 -1.38
N GLU A 91 -15.12 1.94 -1.32
CA GLU A 91 -14.94 2.76 -2.51
C GLU A 91 -13.78 2.27 -3.37
N ILE A 92 -12.61 2.10 -2.78
CA ILE A 92 -11.39 1.70 -3.49
C ILE A 92 -11.54 0.28 -4.04
N SER A 93 -12.02 -0.69 -3.23
CA SER A 93 -12.11 -2.07 -3.68
C SER A 93 -13.18 -2.25 -4.75
N SER A 94 -14.33 -1.60 -4.63
CA SER A 94 -15.40 -1.65 -5.63
C SER A 94 -14.97 -1.03 -6.94
N PHE A 95 -14.29 0.11 -6.89
CA PHE A 95 -13.85 0.83 -8.07
C PHE A 95 -12.63 0.19 -8.72
N TRP A 96 -11.64 -0.21 -7.91
CA TRP A 96 -10.34 -0.69 -8.38
C TRP A 96 -10.36 -2.17 -8.77
N PHE A 97 -10.96 -3.00 -7.92
CA PHE A 97 -10.97 -4.47 -8.10
C PHE A 97 -12.32 -5.05 -8.49
N LYS A 98 -13.40 -4.26 -8.47
CA LYS A 98 -14.78 -4.67 -8.76
C LYS A 98 -15.32 -5.79 -7.85
N LYS A 99 -14.58 -6.20 -6.86
CA LYS A 99 -14.96 -7.17 -5.83
C LYS A 99 -14.15 -6.93 -4.56
N ILE A 100 -14.74 -7.30 -3.41
CA ILE A 100 -14.08 -7.20 -2.10
C ILE A 100 -13.96 -8.62 -1.56
N ASN A 101 -12.74 -9.11 -1.42
CA ASN A 101 -12.40 -10.37 -0.79
C ASN A 101 -10.95 -10.30 -0.26
N LEU A 102 -10.49 -11.37 0.41
CA LEU A 102 -9.14 -11.41 0.95
C LEU A 102 -8.05 -11.15 -0.10
N GLU A 103 -8.15 -11.77 -1.27
CA GLU A 103 -7.16 -11.61 -2.35
C GLU A 103 -7.00 -10.14 -2.77
N THR A 104 -8.12 -9.45 -3.04
CA THR A 104 -8.11 -8.04 -3.45
C THR A 104 -7.72 -7.11 -2.30
N LEU A 105 -8.02 -7.47 -1.06
CA LEU A 105 -7.59 -6.73 0.12
C LEU A 105 -6.07 -6.80 0.30
N LEU A 106 -5.48 -7.99 0.22
CA LEU A 106 -4.02 -8.17 0.29
C LEU A 106 -3.31 -7.46 -0.86
N GLN A 107 -3.89 -7.51 -2.06
CA GLN A 107 -3.37 -6.76 -3.21
C GLN A 107 -3.43 -5.25 -2.96
N PHE A 108 -4.51 -4.73 -2.41
CA PHE A 108 -4.64 -3.31 -2.05
C PHE A 108 -3.59 -2.90 -1.00
N PHE A 109 -3.41 -3.67 0.05
CA PHE A 109 -2.39 -3.38 1.07
C PHE A 109 -0.98 -3.35 0.47
N SER A 110 -0.66 -4.31 -0.41
CA SER A 110 0.64 -4.35 -1.10
C SER A 110 0.86 -3.11 -1.97
N ILE A 111 -0.14 -2.71 -2.75
CA ILE A 111 -0.09 -1.52 -3.63
C ILE A 111 0.00 -0.23 -2.79
N ALA A 112 -0.77 -0.12 -1.71
CA ALA A 112 -0.74 1.04 -0.81
C ALA A 112 0.63 1.20 -0.12
N CYS A 113 1.28 0.10 0.26
CA CYS A 113 2.63 0.13 0.79
C CYS A 113 3.65 0.47 -0.30
N GLN A 114 3.59 -0.19 -1.44
CA GLN A 114 4.55 0.00 -2.54
C GLN A 114 4.53 1.43 -3.11
N TYR A 115 3.35 1.96 -3.41
CA TYR A 115 3.20 3.24 -4.11
C TYR A 115 2.69 4.37 -3.21
N GLY A 116 1.79 4.07 -2.26
CA GLY A 116 1.21 5.03 -1.33
C GLY A 116 2.09 5.37 -0.13
N LYS A 117 3.25 4.68 -0.02
CA LYS A 117 4.21 4.90 1.07
C LYS A 117 3.64 4.68 2.48
N ALA A 118 2.65 3.78 2.61
CA ALA A 118 2.09 3.43 3.91
C ALA A 118 3.08 2.68 4.82
N GLY A 119 4.10 2.07 4.22
CA GLY A 119 5.18 1.30 4.85
C GLY A 119 5.77 0.29 3.86
N GLU A 120 6.59 -0.61 4.36
CA GLU A 120 7.00 -1.83 3.66
C GLU A 120 6.19 -3.00 4.21
N ILE A 121 5.71 -3.89 3.37
CA ILE A 121 4.81 -4.97 3.77
C ILE A 121 5.40 -6.33 3.46
N GLU A 122 5.29 -7.24 4.42
CA GLU A 122 5.54 -8.66 4.26
C GLU A 122 4.24 -9.43 4.52
N ILE A 123 3.92 -10.39 3.66
CA ILE A 123 2.73 -11.23 3.78
C ILE A 123 3.17 -12.68 3.71
N GLU A 124 2.97 -13.39 4.80
CA GLU A 124 3.21 -14.83 4.90
C GLU A 124 1.87 -15.54 5.06
N ASN A 125 1.74 -16.71 4.44
CA ASN A 125 0.58 -17.55 4.66
C ASN A 125 0.95 -19.03 4.76
N GLU A 126 0.36 -19.71 5.74
CA GLU A 126 0.44 -21.15 5.95
C GLU A 126 -0.98 -21.72 5.99
N GLY A 127 -1.44 -22.19 4.82
CA GLY A 127 -2.80 -22.67 4.66
C GLY A 127 -3.83 -21.57 4.88
N ARG A 128 -4.55 -21.62 6.02
CA ARG A 128 -5.57 -20.63 6.41
C ARG A 128 -5.02 -19.51 7.30
N ASN A 129 -3.80 -19.64 7.80
CA ASN A 129 -3.17 -18.69 8.69
C ASN A 129 -2.39 -17.65 7.90
N TYR A 130 -2.66 -16.38 8.16
CA TYR A 130 -1.98 -15.24 7.55
C TYR A 130 -1.24 -14.44 8.62
N THR A 131 0.00 -14.08 8.31
CA THR A 131 0.79 -13.09 9.06
C THR A 131 1.14 -11.96 8.11
N ILE A 132 0.76 -10.74 8.48
CA ILE A 132 1.06 -9.53 7.71
C ILE A 132 1.85 -8.61 8.62
N THR A 133 3.03 -8.21 8.17
CA THR A 133 3.88 -7.26 8.88
C THR A 133 4.10 -6.02 8.03
N VAL A 134 3.83 -4.86 8.61
CA VAL A 134 4.07 -3.55 7.99
C VAL A 134 5.15 -2.83 8.79
N TYR A 135 6.26 -2.50 8.12
CA TYR A 135 7.35 -1.68 8.66
C TYR A 135 7.19 -0.25 8.19
N HIS A 136 7.34 0.73 9.08
CA HIS A 136 7.17 2.14 8.73
C HIS A 136 8.01 3.08 9.62
N GLU A 137 8.15 4.33 9.21
CA GLU A 137 8.92 5.36 9.91
C GLU A 137 8.05 6.49 10.51
N TYR A 138 6.72 6.30 10.59
CA TYR A 138 5.76 7.36 10.95
C TYR A 138 5.48 7.47 12.45
N GLY A 139 6.07 6.60 13.29
CA GLY A 139 5.92 6.63 14.75
C GLY A 139 4.73 5.82 15.27
N LYS A 140 4.62 5.70 16.61
CA LYS A 140 3.64 4.85 17.29
C LYS A 140 2.18 5.13 16.86
N LYS A 141 1.83 6.38 16.64
CA LYS A 141 0.46 6.77 16.27
C LYS A 141 0.03 6.23 14.90
N TRP A 142 0.98 6.07 13.97
CA TRP A 142 0.70 5.40 12.71
C TRP A 142 0.44 3.90 12.91
N SER A 143 1.20 3.23 13.77
CA SER A 143 0.92 1.82 14.12
C SER A 143 -0.47 1.65 14.74
N ILE A 144 -0.87 2.55 15.63
CA ILE A 144 -2.22 2.55 16.24
C ILE A 144 -3.29 2.75 15.16
N TRP A 145 -3.10 3.72 14.26
CA TRP A 145 -4.03 3.95 13.16
C TRP A 145 -4.15 2.72 12.25
N LEU A 146 -3.02 2.14 11.83
CA LEU A 146 -3.00 0.92 11.02
C LEU A 146 -3.70 -0.25 11.72
N GLN A 147 -3.49 -0.42 13.03
CA GLN A 147 -4.14 -1.46 13.83
C GLN A 147 -5.66 -1.34 13.75
N HIS A 148 -6.22 -0.18 14.09
CA HIS A 148 -7.68 0.02 14.07
C HIS A 148 -8.26 -0.07 12.66
N TYR A 149 -7.55 0.49 11.67
CA TYR A 149 -7.94 0.39 10.26
C TYR A 149 -8.00 -1.07 9.80
N THR A 150 -6.92 -1.83 10.00
CA THR A 150 -6.83 -3.22 9.53
C THR A 150 -7.75 -4.16 10.34
N ASP A 151 -7.91 -3.95 11.64
CA ASP A 151 -8.87 -4.71 12.48
C ASP A 151 -10.27 -4.62 11.88
N LYS A 152 -10.74 -3.39 11.62
CA LYS A 152 -12.07 -3.16 11.07
C LYS A 152 -12.24 -3.80 9.69
N VAL A 153 -11.24 -3.62 8.81
CA VAL A 153 -11.28 -4.17 7.45
C VAL A 153 -11.26 -5.70 7.46
N ILE A 154 -10.39 -6.35 8.24
CA ILE A 154 -10.32 -7.82 8.32
C ILE A 154 -11.62 -8.39 8.88
N ARG A 155 -12.16 -7.83 9.95
CA ARG A 155 -13.43 -8.29 10.54
C ARG A 155 -14.59 -8.15 9.57
N THR A 156 -14.66 -7.07 8.81
CA THR A 156 -15.78 -6.81 7.90
C THR A 156 -15.68 -7.59 6.60
N THR A 157 -14.48 -7.71 6.03
CA THR A 157 -14.25 -8.32 4.70
C THR A 157 -13.98 -9.81 4.77
N VAL A 158 -13.09 -10.22 5.69
CA VAL A 158 -12.62 -11.61 5.81
C VAL A 158 -13.44 -12.41 6.81
N LYS A 159 -14.14 -11.73 7.74
CA LYS A 159 -14.86 -12.33 8.89
C LYS A 159 -13.94 -13.06 9.87
N ALA A 160 -12.68 -12.67 9.91
CA ALA A 160 -11.67 -13.18 10.83
C ALA A 160 -11.46 -12.21 12.00
N ILE A 161 -10.89 -12.70 13.11
CA ILE A 161 -10.52 -11.91 14.28
C ILE A 161 -8.99 -11.82 14.31
N PRO A 162 -8.41 -10.67 13.95
CA PRO A 162 -6.96 -10.51 13.94
C PRO A 162 -6.40 -10.33 15.36
N GLN A 163 -5.19 -10.83 15.57
CA GLN A 163 -4.34 -10.54 16.71
C GLN A 163 -3.23 -9.59 16.28
N PHE A 164 -2.84 -8.66 17.15
CA PHE A 164 -1.90 -7.59 16.80
C PHE A 164 -0.69 -7.55 17.74
N GLU A 165 0.45 -7.29 17.13
CA GLU A 165 1.68 -6.88 17.82
C GLU A 165 2.12 -5.54 17.22
N THR A 166 2.27 -4.50 18.05
CA THR A 166 2.59 -3.13 17.59
C THR A 166 3.81 -2.57 18.31
N THR A 167 4.66 -1.88 17.54
CA THR A 167 5.76 -1.06 18.04
C THR A 167 5.66 0.37 17.49
N ALA A 168 6.65 1.21 17.72
CA ALA A 168 6.69 2.53 17.12
C ALA A 168 6.93 2.54 15.60
N SER A 169 7.39 1.41 15.03
CA SER A 169 7.77 1.32 13.60
C SER A 169 7.25 0.06 12.92
N THR A 170 6.44 -0.75 13.61
CA THR A 170 5.99 -2.02 13.07
C THR A 170 4.58 -2.33 13.55
N LEU A 171 3.76 -2.82 12.63
CA LEU A 171 2.49 -3.49 12.91
C LEU A 171 2.58 -4.92 12.37
N THR A 172 2.38 -5.92 13.23
CA THR A 172 2.16 -7.31 12.80
C THR A 172 0.74 -7.71 13.16
N LEU A 173 0.01 -8.24 12.19
CA LEU A 173 -1.32 -8.83 12.41
C LEU A 173 -1.35 -10.28 11.96
N LYS A 174 -2.01 -11.13 12.77
CA LYS A 174 -2.16 -12.56 12.52
C LYS A 174 -3.63 -12.93 12.57
N PHE A 175 -4.12 -13.68 11.61
CA PHE A 175 -5.51 -14.16 11.59
C PHE A 175 -5.65 -15.47 10.82
N GLU A 176 -6.68 -16.23 11.18
CA GLU A 176 -7.10 -17.43 10.45
C GLU A 176 -8.35 -17.14 9.62
N VAL A 177 -8.34 -17.53 8.35
CA VAL A 177 -9.48 -17.40 7.43
C VAL A 177 -10.51 -18.50 7.76
N PRO A 178 -11.80 -18.17 7.90
CA PRO A 178 -12.85 -19.13 8.21
C PRO A 178 -13.08 -20.20 7.14
#